data_dde7737181bda7d8d746cd49c84f1f8f
#
_entry.id   dde7737181bda7d8d746cd49c84f1f8f
#
_cell.length_a   1.000
_cell.length_b   1.000
_cell.length_c   1.000
_cell.angle_alpha   90.00
_cell.angle_beta   90.00
_cell.angle_gamma   90.00
#
_symmetry.space_group_name_H-M   'P 1'
#
loop_
_entity.id
_entity.type
_entity.pdbx_description
1 polymer ?
#
loop_
_entity_poly.entity_id
_entity_poly.type
_entity_poly.pdbx_seq_one_letter_code
_entity_poly.pdbx_strand_id
1 'polypeptide(L)'
;MREETDYTECIESYKTDDLIILEPWGRSIDHLRLTIIGKKGTPYQDGKFVFEIKFPANYPFQPPYAYAVTLMWHPNIDSSIPPGKLNICLDLINPDLVGKVDASTGASGWTPSKTLTNIIEALKGMMHVEPPFFNPSDPLNHEAGEQYFRNVKKFNDKAKKWTQKYAMD
;
A
#
# COMPACT_ATOMS: atom_id res chain seq x y z
N MET A 1 4.60 21.01 12.13
CA MET A 1 4.10 19.77 12.72
C MET A 1 4.68 18.58 12.00
N ARG A 2 4.65 17.42 12.63
CA ARG A 2 5.29 16.21 12.08
C ARG A 2 4.66 15.77 10.75
N GLU A 3 3.33 15.89 10.61
CA GLU A 3 2.62 15.55 9.37
C GLU A 3 3.11 16.38 8.19
N GLU A 4 3.29 17.67 8.41
CA GLU A 4 3.79 18.58 7.36
C GLU A 4 5.21 18.24 6.95
N THR A 5 6.07 17.91 7.92
CA THR A 5 7.45 17.51 7.66
C THR A 5 7.49 16.24 6.83
N ASP A 6 6.74 15.22 7.24
CA ASP A 6 6.70 13.93 6.56
C ASP A 6 6.10 14.06 5.16
N TYR A 7 5.04 14.86 5.00
CA TYR A 7 4.43 15.12 3.69
C TYR A 7 5.44 15.82 2.76
N THR A 8 6.10 16.85 3.25
CA THR A 8 7.08 17.59 2.46
C THR A 8 8.25 16.71 2.03
N GLU A 9 8.75 15.86 2.92
CA GLU A 9 9.81 14.90 2.60
C GLU A 9 9.37 13.93 1.51
N CYS A 10 8.14 13.44 1.56
CA CYS A 10 7.59 12.55 0.54
C CYS A 10 7.50 13.23 -0.81
N ILE A 11 6.98 14.44 -0.86
CA ILE A 11 6.87 15.20 -2.10
C ILE A 11 8.25 15.38 -2.72
N GLU A 12 9.24 15.72 -1.92
CA GLU A 12 10.62 15.88 -2.40
C GLU A 12 11.21 14.55 -2.88
N SER A 13 10.99 13.47 -2.12
CA SER A 13 11.54 12.15 -2.45
C SER A 13 10.98 11.56 -3.74
N TYR A 14 9.72 11.83 -4.03
CA TYR A 14 9.03 11.24 -5.19
C TYR A 14 8.75 12.22 -6.32
N LYS A 15 9.27 13.43 -6.27
CA LYS A 15 8.98 14.46 -7.28
C LYS A 15 9.41 14.09 -8.69
N THR A 16 10.40 13.21 -8.85
CA THR A 16 10.87 12.72 -10.15
C THR A 16 10.39 11.31 -10.47
N ASP A 17 9.56 10.71 -9.60
CA ASP A 17 9.03 9.38 -9.80
C ASP A 17 7.65 9.48 -10.47
N ASP A 18 7.61 9.20 -11.78
CA ASP A 18 6.39 9.30 -12.57
C ASP A 18 5.32 8.27 -12.16
N LEU A 19 5.68 7.27 -11.36
CA LEU A 19 4.78 6.20 -10.94
C LEU A 19 4.12 6.47 -9.59
N ILE A 20 4.49 7.56 -8.92
CA ILE A 20 3.96 7.94 -7.60
C ILE A 20 3.37 9.34 -7.68
N ILE A 21 2.09 9.47 -7.30
CA ILE A 21 1.41 10.75 -7.20
C ILE A 21 0.85 10.87 -5.80
N LEU A 22 1.33 11.83 -5.04
CA LEU A 22 0.84 12.09 -3.68
C LEU A 22 0.28 13.51 -3.62
N GLU A 23 -0.98 13.62 -3.21
CA GLU A 23 -1.68 14.91 -3.16
C GLU A 23 -2.69 14.94 -2.03
N PRO A 24 -3.09 16.11 -1.51
CA PRO A 24 -4.18 16.18 -0.57
C PRO A 24 -5.47 15.67 -1.22
N TRP A 25 -6.25 14.89 -0.45
CA TRP A 25 -7.57 14.43 -0.92
C TRP A 25 -8.56 15.57 -0.99
N GLY A 26 -8.38 16.55 -0.11
CA GLY A 26 -9.16 17.78 -0.07
C GLY A 26 -8.24 18.97 0.08
N ARG A 27 -8.48 19.80 1.12
CA ARG A 27 -7.70 21.02 1.37
C ARG A 27 -6.58 20.83 2.39
N SER A 28 -6.65 19.77 3.19
CA SER A 28 -5.71 19.54 4.28
C SER A 28 -4.78 18.37 3.95
N ILE A 29 -3.54 18.46 4.39
CA ILE A 29 -2.58 17.36 4.28
C ILE A 29 -2.87 16.23 5.28
N ASP A 30 -3.83 16.39 6.18
CA ASP A 30 -4.24 15.34 7.10
C ASP A 30 -4.89 14.16 6.40
N HIS A 31 -5.36 14.39 5.17
CA HIS A 31 -6.04 13.40 4.37
C HIS A 31 -5.45 13.41 2.95
N LEU A 32 -4.76 12.33 2.60
CA LEU A 32 -3.99 12.26 1.37
C LEU A 32 -4.54 11.21 0.42
N ARG A 33 -4.38 11.49 -0.87
CA ARG A 33 -4.57 10.52 -1.95
C ARG A 33 -3.20 10.11 -2.48
N LEU A 34 -2.89 8.83 -2.40
CA LEU A 34 -1.71 8.26 -3.01
C LEU A 34 -2.14 7.46 -4.23
N THR A 35 -1.61 7.80 -5.39
CA THR A 35 -1.81 7.01 -6.60
C THR A 35 -0.49 6.35 -6.96
N ILE A 36 -0.50 5.03 -7.07
CA ILE A 36 0.65 4.25 -7.53
C ILE A 36 0.31 3.68 -8.89
N ILE A 37 1.12 4.00 -9.88
CA ILE A 37 0.96 3.47 -11.23
C ILE A 37 1.71 2.15 -11.31
N GLY A 38 1.03 1.11 -11.80
CA GLY A 38 1.59 -0.23 -11.91
C GLY A 38 2.82 -0.26 -12.82
N LYS A 39 3.83 -1.02 -12.38
CA LYS A 39 5.11 -1.11 -13.07
C LYS A 39 5.01 -1.97 -14.31
N LYS A 40 5.71 -1.55 -15.38
CA LYS A 40 5.81 -2.32 -16.60
C LYS A 40 6.39 -3.71 -16.34
N GLY A 41 5.80 -4.73 -16.96
CA GLY A 41 6.21 -6.12 -16.76
C GLY A 41 5.48 -6.84 -15.62
N THR A 42 4.61 -6.14 -14.89
CA THR A 42 3.75 -6.74 -13.85
C THR A 42 2.31 -6.82 -14.36
N PRO A 43 1.46 -7.65 -13.73
CA PRO A 43 0.04 -7.70 -14.11
C PRO A 43 -0.72 -6.42 -13.80
N TYR A 44 -0.11 -5.51 -13.03
CA TYR A 44 -0.69 -4.21 -12.64
C TYR A 44 -0.27 -3.08 -13.56
N GLN A 45 0.51 -3.37 -14.59
CA GLN A 45 1.08 -2.38 -15.52
C GLN A 45 0.04 -1.35 -15.97
N ASP A 46 0.44 -0.06 -15.90
CA ASP A 46 -0.33 1.10 -16.33
C ASP A 46 -1.61 1.37 -15.51
N GLY A 47 -1.95 0.51 -14.55
CA GLY A 47 -3.07 0.75 -13.65
C GLY A 47 -2.79 1.88 -12.69
N LYS A 48 -3.82 2.66 -12.37
CA LYS A 48 -3.76 3.73 -11.37
C LYS A 48 -4.42 3.23 -10.08
N PHE A 49 -3.61 2.85 -9.12
CA PHE A 49 -4.09 2.29 -7.86
C PHE A 49 -4.10 3.35 -6.79
N VAL A 50 -5.29 3.67 -6.30
CA VAL A 50 -5.51 4.75 -5.34
C VAL A 50 -5.58 4.19 -3.93
N PHE A 51 -4.82 4.83 -3.05
CA PHE A 51 -4.82 4.56 -1.61
C PHE A 51 -5.21 5.83 -0.88
N GLU A 52 -5.98 5.67 0.18
CA GLU A 52 -6.36 6.77 1.07
C GLU A 52 -5.50 6.70 2.32
N ILE A 53 -4.90 7.82 2.70
CA ILE A 53 -4.04 7.94 3.87
C ILE A 53 -4.56 9.05 4.76
N LYS A 54 -4.76 8.76 6.05
CA LYS A 54 -5.21 9.73 7.04
C LYS A 54 -4.27 9.75 8.23
N PHE A 55 -3.82 10.91 8.63
CA PHE A 55 -3.03 11.05 9.85
C PHE A 55 -3.95 11.06 11.08
N PRO A 56 -3.65 10.23 12.10
CA PRO A 56 -4.38 10.31 13.36
C PRO A 56 -3.99 11.55 14.15
N ALA A 57 -4.86 11.96 15.09
CA ALA A 57 -4.62 13.15 15.91
C ALA A 57 -3.32 13.05 16.73
N ASN A 58 -2.93 11.85 17.13
CA ASN A 58 -1.72 11.59 17.92
C ASN A 58 -0.52 11.13 17.09
N TYR A 59 -0.53 11.39 15.78
CA TYR A 59 0.63 11.10 14.92
C TYR A 59 1.86 11.85 15.45
N PRO A 60 3.04 11.29 15.56
CA PRO A 60 3.48 9.99 15.05
C PRO A 60 3.46 8.83 16.06
N PHE A 61 2.74 8.95 17.16
CA PHE A 61 2.66 7.89 18.16
C PHE A 61 1.81 6.71 17.70
N GLN A 62 0.85 6.97 16.81
CA GLN A 62 0.13 5.95 16.08
C GLN A 62 0.41 6.11 14.58
N PRO A 63 0.36 5.03 13.80
CA PRO A 63 0.61 5.13 12.38
C PRO A 63 -0.53 5.83 11.65
N PRO A 64 -0.29 6.35 10.45
CA PRO A 64 -1.38 6.77 9.58
C PRO A 64 -2.32 5.62 9.28
N TYR A 65 -3.60 5.93 9.09
CA TYR A 65 -4.56 4.98 8.50
C TYR A 65 -4.31 4.94 7.01
N ALA A 66 -4.22 3.73 6.45
CA ALA A 66 -4.07 3.57 5.01
C ALA A 66 -4.92 2.40 4.52
N TYR A 67 -5.63 2.59 3.43
CA TYR A 67 -6.41 1.52 2.81
C TYR A 67 -6.46 1.71 1.31
N ALA A 68 -6.61 0.57 0.60
CA ALA A 68 -6.74 0.57 -0.83
C ALA A 68 -8.18 0.96 -1.22
N VAL A 69 -8.31 1.88 -2.15
CA VAL A 69 -9.60 2.34 -2.69
C VAL A 69 -9.92 1.61 -3.99
N THR A 70 -8.93 1.49 -4.89
CA THR A 70 -9.10 0.78 -6.16
C THR A 70 -9.22 -0.71 -5.94
N LEU A 71 -10.19 -1.35 -6.58
CA LEU A 71 -10.31 -2.80 -6.55
C LEU A 71 -9.17 -3.44 -7.33
N MET A 72 -8.55 -4.46 -6.75
CA MET A 72 -7.42 -5.15 -7.37
C MET A 72 -7.36 -6.61 -6.92
N TRP A 73 -6.76 -7.44 -7.76
CA TRP A 73 -6.47 -8.83 -7.43
C TRP A 73 -5.02 -8.94 -6.99
N HIS A 74 -4.82 -9.01 -5.67
CA HIS A 74 -3.50 -8.91 -5.06
C HIS A 74 -3.45 -9.76 -3.78
N PRO A 75 -2.39 -10.54 -3.56
CA PRO A 75 -2.35 -11.42 -2.39
C PRO A 75 -2.34 -10.67 -1.06
N ASN A 76 -1.77 -9.46 -1.00
CA ASN A 76 -1.63 -8.71 0.25
C ASN A 76 -2.68 -7.62 0.42
N ILE A 77 -3.61 -7.51 -0.52
CA ILE A 77 -4.71 -6.53 -0.48
C ILE A 77 -6.01 -7.27 -0.74
N ASP A 78 -6.94 -7.16 0.20
CA ASP A 78 -8.24 -7.82 0.07
C ASP A 78 -9.32 -6.81 -0.29
N SER A 79 -9.67 -6.77 -1.57
CA SER A 79 -10.66 -5.84 -2.11
C SER A 79 -12.10 -6.20 -1.72
N SER A 80 -12.34 -7.32 -1.05
CA SER A 80 -13.65 -7.64 -0.47
C SER A 80 -13.88 -6.88 0.84
N ILE A 81 -12.81 -6.37 1.47
CA ILE A 81 -12.92 -5.51 2.65
C ILE A 81 -13.13 -4.07 2.16
N PRO A 82 -14.23 -3.40 2.57
CA PRO A 82 -14.51 -2.05 2.06
C PRO A 82 -13.46 -1.03 2.51
N PRO A 83 -13.24 0.05 1.72
CA PRO A 83 -12.40 1.16 2.13
C PRO A 83 -12.88 1.76 3.45
N GLY A 84 -11.94 2.23 4.27
CA GLY A 84 -12.23 2.68 5.63
C GLY A 84 -11.93 1.64 6.69
N LYS A 85 -11.70 0.39 6.27
CA LYS A 85 -11.20 -0.69 7.11
C LYS A 85 -9.86 -1.15 6.57
N LEU A 86 -9.03 -1.72 7.46
CA LEU A 86 -7.69 -2.19 7.07
C LEU A 86 -7.83 -3.36 6.08
N ASN A 87 -7.57 -3.09 4.82
CA ASN A 87 -7.64 -4.07 3.74
C ASN A 87 -6.26 -4.34 3.09
N ILE A 88 -5.20 -3.94 3.77
CA ILE A 88 -3.81 -4.11 3.34
C ILE A 88 -3.05 -4.87 4.43
N CYS A 89 -2.35 -5.93 4.05
CA CYS A 89 -1.46 -6.66 4.96
C CYS A 89 -0.10 -5.96 5.01
N LEU A 90 0.05 -5.07 5.97
CA LEU A 90 1.29 -4.32 6.18
C LEU A 90 1.41 -4.00 7.67
N ASP A 91 2.38 -4.60 8.34
CA ASP A 91 2.58 -4.44 9.79
C ASP A 91 2.74 -2.98 10.18
N LEU A 92 3.39 -2.20 9.32
CA LEU A 92 3.70 -0.79 9.56
C LEU A 92 2.45 0.07 9.82
N ILE A 93 1.32 -0.29 9.22
CA ILE A 93 0.06 0.45 9.38
C ILE A 93 -0.96 -0.26 10.26
N ASN A 94 -0.60 -1.40 10.83
CA ASN A 94 -1.48 -2.14 11.73
C ASN A 94 -1.38 -1.57 13.16
N PRO A 95 -2.46 -0.95 13.69
CA PRO A 95 -2.40 -0.34 15.01
C PRO A 95 -2.17 -1.33 16.15
N ASP A 96 -2.46 -2.61 15.93
CA ASP A 96 -2.25 -3.65 16.95
C ASP A 96 -0.78 -4.04 17.11
N LEU A 97 0.06 -3.64 16.15
CA LEU A 97 1.48 -4.00 16.12
C LEU A 97 2.42 -2.85 16.47
N VAL A 98 1.88 -1.72 16.93
CA VAL A 98 2.70 -0.55 17.29
C VAL A 98 3.76 -0.92 18.32
N GLY A 99 5.03 -0.61 17.99
CA GLY A 99 6.17 -0.88 18.86
C GLY A 99 6.60 -2.35 18.92
N LYS A 100 5.94 -3.24 18.18
CA LYS A 100 6.24 -4.68 18.21
C LYS A 100 7.19 -5.08 17.08
N VAL A 101 8.04 -6.06 17.37
CA VAL A 101 8.94 -6.68 16.40
C VAL A 101 8.66 -8.18 16.39
N ASP A 102 8.42 -8.74 15.21
CA ASP A 102 8.29 -10.19 15.05
C ASP A 102 9.70 -10.81 15.02
N ALA A 103 10.01 -11.59 16.05
CA ALA A 103 11.34 -12.20 16.18
C ALA A 103 11.64 -13.23 15.08
N SER A 104 10.62 -13.84 14.48
CA SER A 104 10.80 -14.86 13.43
C SER A 104 11.04 -14.27 12.05
N THR A 105 10.41 -13.14 11.74
CA THR A 105 10.48 -12.50 10.40
C THR A 105 11.32 -11.24 10.38
N GLY A 106 11.58 -10.63 11.53
CA GLY A 106 12.23 -9.32 11.63
C GLY A 106 11.30 -8.17 11.26
N ALA A 107 10.04 -8.45 10.89
CA ALA A 107 9.07 -7.42 10.58
C ALA A 107 8.73 -6.62 11.84
N SER A 108 8.59 -5.30 11.69
CA SER A 108 8.26 -4.42 12.81
C SER A 108 7.03 -3.59 12.51
N GLY A 109 6.22 -3.38 13.55
CA GLY A 109 5.13 -2.42 13.50
C GLY A 109 5.64 -0.99 13.56
N TRP A 110 4.71 -0.07 13.56
CA TRP A 110 5.01 1.36 13.60
C TRP A 110 5.72 1.76 14.89
N THR A 111 6.67 2.67 14.75
CA THR A 111 7.26 3.43 15.86
C THR A 111 7.34 4.89 15.44
N PRO A 112 7.46 5.85 16.39
CA PRO A 112 7.56 7.27 16.03
C PRO A 112 8.77 7.65 15.19
N SER A 113 9.76 6.76 15.06
CA SER A 113 10.91 6.98 14.18
C SER A 113 10.62 6.70 12.72
N LYS A 114 9.50 6.04 12.42
CA LYS A 114 9.05 5.80 11.05
C LYS A 114 8.42 7.05 10.47
N THR A 115 8.32 7.10 9.15
CA THR A 115 7.79 8.26 8.44
C THR A 115 6.78 7.83 7.38
N LEU A 116 6.05 8.80 6.84
CA LEU A 116 5.16 8.57 5.71
C LEU A 116 5.90 7.94 4.53
N THR A 117 7.15 8.32 4.29
CA THR A 117 7.98 7.76 3.22
C THR A 117 8.14 6.24 3.35
N ASN A 118 8.28 5.73 4.57
CA ASN A 118 8.36 4.28 4.82
C ASN A 118 7.07 3.57 4.35
N ILE A 119 5.92 4.18 4.59
CA ILE A 119 4.63 3.62 4.18
C ILE A 119 4.50 3.61 2.66
N ILE A 120 4.81 4.73 2.01
CA ILE A 120 4.71 4.84 0.55
C ILE A 120 5.66 3.88 -0.13
N GLU A 121 6.89 3.75 0.39
CA GLU A 121 7.87 2.79 -0.15
C GLU A 121 7.36 1.35 -0.05
N ALA A 122 6.73 0.99 1.07
CA ALA A 122 6.15 -0.32 1.25
C ALA A 122 5.00 -0.58 0.26
N LEU A 123 4.07 0.37 0.11
CA LEU A 123 2.95 0.25 -0.82
C LEU A 123 3.43 0.21 -2.27
N LYS A 124 4.45 1.00 -2.60
CA LYS A 124 5.08 0.97 -3.93
C LYS A 124 5.67 -0.41 -4.22
N GLY A 125 6.44 -0.97 -3.29
CA GLY A 125 7.00 -2.31 -3.43
C GLY A 125 5.91 -3.37 -3.61
N MET A 126 4.82 -3.25 -2.88
CA MET A 126 3.67 -4.15 -2.98
C MET A 126 3.04 -4.11 -4.37
N MET A 127 2.83 -2.91 -4.91
CA MET A 127 2.22 -2.74 -6.24
C MET A 127 3.18 -3.01 -7.40
N HIS A 128 4.49 -2.90 -7.17
CA HIS A 128 5.50 -3.16 -8.19
C HIS A 128 6.01 -4.60 -8.16
N VAL A 129 5.35 -5.45 -7.36
CA VAL A 129 5.66 -6.90 -7.23
C VAL A 129 7.10 -7.12 -6.78
N GLU A 130 7.52 -6.33 -5.78
CA GLU A 130 8.87 -6.39 -5.22
C GLU A 130 8.84 -6.93 -3.78
N PRO A 131 9.59 -8.00 -3.50
CA PRO A 131 9.71 -8.49 -2.13
C PRO A 131 10.53 -7.50 -1.28
N PRO A 132 10.37 -7.46 0.03
CA PRO A 132 9.50 -8.32 0.84
C PRO A 132 8.05 -7.86 0.90
N PHE A 133 7.71 -6.70 0.33
CA PHE A 133 6.37 -6.11 0.45
C PHE A 133 5.33 -6.87 -0.36
N PHE A 134 5.69 -7.33 -1.57
CA PHE A 134 4.87 -8.30 -2.28
C PHE A 134 5.16 -9.67 -1.68
N ASN A 135 4.24 -10.19 -0.89
CA ASN A 135 4.46 -11.43 -0.14
C ASN A 135 3.26 -12.38 -0.24
N PRO A 136 3.20 -13.19 -1.32
CA PRO A 136 2.09 -14.12 -1.49
C PRO A 136 2.10 -15.30 -0.52
N SER A 137 3.21 -15.54 0.20
CA SER A 137 3.26 -16.61 1.19
C SER A 137 2.60 -16.24 2.52
N ASP A 138 2.32 -14.95 2.75
CA ASP A 138 1.54 -14.48 3.90
C ASP A 138 0.39 -13.60 3.41
N PRO A 139 -0.61 -14.19 2.75
CA PRO A 139 -1.64 -13.42 2.08
C PRO A 139 -2.74 -12.96 3.02
N LEU A 140 -3.28 -11.77 2.76
CA LEU A 140 -4.55 -11.32 3.28
C LEU A 140 -5.69 -11.85 2.41
N ASN A 141 -5.53 -11.79 1.09
CA ASN A 141 -6.41 -12.43 0.12
C ASN A 141 -5.88 -13.85 -0.13
N HIS A 142 -6.42 -14.81 0.61
CA HIS A 142 -5.94 -16.19 0.58
C HIS A 142 -6.11 -16.84 -0.78
N GLU A 143 -7.20 -16.54 -1.48
CA GLU A 143 -7.46 -17.09 -2.81
C GLU A 143 -6.41 -16.61 -3.82
N ALA A 144 -6.07 -15.34 -3.79
CA ALA A 144 -5.02 -14.78 -4.65
C ALA A 144 -3.64 -15.35 -4.31
N GLY A 145 -3.33 -15.47 -3.02
CA GLY A 145 -2.06 -16.07 -2.58
C GLY A 145 -1.92 -17.51 -3.03
N GLU A 146 -2.96 -18.30 -2.85
CA GLU A 146 -2.98 -19.68 -3.27
C GLU A 146 -2.86 -19.82 -4.80
N GLN A 147 -3.59 -19.00 -5.53
CA GLN A 147 -3.54 -18.98 -6.99
C GLN A 147 -2.14 -18.63 -7.51
N TYR A 148 -1.45 -17.72 -6.85
CA TYR A 148 -0.09 -17.33 -7.21
C TYR A 148 0.88 -18.54 -7.20
N PHE A 149 0.76 -19.41 -6.19
CA PHE A 149 1.63 -20.58 -6.09
C PHE A 149 1.17 -21.75 -6.96
N ARG A 150 -0.13 -21.96 -7.11
CA ARG A 150 -0.65 -23.09 -7.86
C ARG A 150 -0.62 -22.88 -9.36
N ASN A 151 -0.90 -21.66 -9.81
CA ASN A 151 -0.97 -21.34 -11.23
C ASN A 151 -0.73 -19.84 -11.43
N VAL A 152 0.55 -19.46 -11.48
CA VAL A 152 0.94 -18.06 -11.58
C VAL A 152 0.41 -17.38 -12.85
N LYS A 153 0.28 -18.13 -13.95
CA LYS A 153 -0.30 -17.60 -15.18
C LYS A 153 -1.76 -17.16 -14.96
N LYS A 154 -2.52 -18.01 -14.30
CA LYS A 154 -3.93 -17.71 -13.98
C LYS A 154 -4.05 -16.52 -13.03
N PHE A 155 -3.15 -16.43 -12.03
CA PHE A 155 -3.06 -15.27 -11.16
C PHE A 155 -2.81 -13.99 -11.97
N ASN A 156 -1.78 -14.03 -12.83
CA ASN A 156 -1.41 -12.85 -13.63
C ASN A 156 -2.54 -12.44 -14.59
N ASP A 157 -3.21 -13.40 -15.22
CA ASP A 157 -4.33 -13.12 -16.13
C ASP A 157 -5.48 -12.44 -15.38
N LYS A 158 -5.81 -12.91 -14.18
CA LYS A 158 -6.88 -12.34 -13.36
C LYS A 158 -6.51 -10.95 -12.83
N ALA A 159 -5.29 -10.79 -12.33
CA ALA A 159 -4.81 -9.50 -11.84
C ALA A 159 -4.79 -8.46 -12.96
N LYS A 160 -4.35 -8.84 -14.15
CA LYS A 160 -4.37 -7.98 -15.34
C LYS A 160 -5.80 -7.60 -15.75
N LYS A 161 -6.71 -8.57 -15.74
CA LYS A 161 -8.11 -8.34 -16.09
C LYS A 161 -8.76 -7.35 -15.12
N TRP A 162 -8.50 -7.48 -13.83
CA TRP A 162 -9.00 -6.56 -12.82
C TRP A 162 -8.37 -5.17 -12.97
N THR A 163 -7.09 -5.10 -13.29
CA THR A 163 -6.42 -3.82 -13.56
C THR A 163 -7.10 -3.08 -14.71
N GLN A 164 -7.38 -3.78 -15.81
CA GLN A 164 -8.06 -3.20 -16.97
C GLN A 164 -9.49 -2.78 -16.65
N LYS A 165 -10.17 -3.49 -15.78
CA LYS A 165 -11.56 -3.20 -15.42
C LYS A 165 -11.68 -2.05 -14.40
N TYR A 166 -10.79 -1.96 -13.42
CA TYR A 166 -10.96 -1.09 -12.26
C TYR A 166 -9.93 0.02 -12.12
N ALA A 167 -8.80 -0.07 -12.80
CA ALA A 167 -7.65 0.81 -12.53
C ALA A 167 -7.20 1.66 -13.71
N MET A 168 -7.92 1.69 -14.83
CA MET A 168 -7.45 2.39 -16.03
C MET A 168 -7.97 3.83 -16.15
N ASP A 169 -8.92 4.20 -15.34
CA ASP A 169 -9.43 5.58 -15.34
C ASP A 169 -8.67 6.49 -14.33
#